data_a0208a4052631f58cd03b651bff124ee
#
_entry.id   a0208a4052631f58cd03b651bff124ee
#
_cell.length_a   1.000
_cell.length_b   1.000
_cell.length_c   1.000
_cell.angle_alpha   90.00
_cell.angle_beta   90.00
_cell.angle_gamma   90.00
#
_symmetry.space_group_name_H-M   'P 1'
#
loop_
_entity.id
_entity.type
_entity.pdbx_description
1 polymer ?
#
loop_
_entity_poly.entity_id
_entity_poly.type
_entity_poly.pdbx_seq_one_letter_code
_entity_poly.pdbx_strand_id
1 'polypeptide(L)'
;MNNLQYAEYLSDDELQKVAPLLKRLKKLEDRSESQEDYLCFVKKIWSEFIEGKHHKIYGEKLQAVADGKIKRLIVNMPPRHTKSEFASYLFPAWLMGKRPDLKIIQATHTAELAVGFGRKVKNLIDSEDFRDIFPDVKLASDAKAAGRWSTNSGGEYYAVGVGGALAGRGADLLIIDDPVSEQDALSPTALDSIYDWYTSGPRQRLQPGGSIIIVMTRWGIKDLTARVLQKQAEGGADRWEVVEFPAIFPDTGNVLWEEYWSKEELEAVKSSIPVSKWNSQYMQNPTAEEGAIIKREWWNVWDRSEPPVCSYIIQSYDTAFTKTERSDYSAITTWGIFTPVEGEGDAIILLDAEKGRWDFPELKLKAQELCEAYDPDMILIEQKASGTPLTQELRRMGIPVTPFTPSKGADKFARMNACAPVFESGMVWRPDANFAEEVVEECASFPHGDFDDLADSMTQAILRFRQGGFITTPDDEDDEPIYRRKMEYY
;
A
#
# COMPACT_ATOMS: atom_id res chain seq x y z
N MET A 1 -29.08 31.95 11.29
CA MET A 1 -29.55 32.96 10.31
C MET A 1 -28.37 33.87 10.01
N ASN A 2 -27.96 33.91 8.74
CA ASN A 2 -26.71 34.58 8.34
C ASN A 2 -26.84 36.08 8.42
N ASN A 3 -26.12 36.74 9.32
CA ASN A 3 -26.10 38.20 9.50
C ASN A 3 -25.72 39.00 8.23
N LEU A 4 -25.20 38.32 7.21
CA LEU A 4 -24.84 38.93 5.91
C LEU A 4 -26.07 39.18 5.00
N GLN A 5 -27.22 38.56 5.22
CA GLN A 5 -28.45 38.80 4.43
C GLN A 5 -29.08 40.18 4.69
N TYR A 6 -28.75 40.83 5.81
CA TYR A 6 -29.26 42.16 6.12
C TYR A 6 -28.47 43.30 5.46
N ALA A 7 -27.27 43.04 4.96
CA ALA A 7 -26.44 44.06 4.31
C ALA A 7 -27.02 44.52 2.97
N GLU A 8 -27.82 43.70 2.30
CA GLU A 8 -28.49 44.06 1.04
C GLU A 8 -29.61 45.12 1.18
N TYR A 9 -30.02 45.41 2.42
CA TYR A 9 -31.10 46.37 2.70
C TYR A 9 -30.61 47.72 3.27
N LEU A 10 -29.28 47.90 3.39
CA LEU A 10 -28.67 49.11 3.96
C LEU A 10 -28.32 50.14 2.87
N SER A 11 -28.53 51.42 3.16
CA SER A 11 -28.02 52.50 2.31
C SER A 11 -26.49 52.57 2.31
N ASP A 12 -25.88 53.19 1.30
CA ASP A 12 -24.42 53.32 1.16
C ASP A 12 -23.77 53.95 2.42
N ASP A 13 -24.43 54.89 3.05
CA ASP A 13 -23.96 55.58 4.28
C ASP A 13 -24.02 54.67 5.51
N GLU A 14 -25.03 53.82 5.59
CA GLU A 14 -25.15 52.78 6.64
C GLU A 14 -24.16 51.65 6.39
N LEU A 15 -23.97 51.22 5.12
CA LEU A 15 -22.95 50.22 4.75
C LEU A 15 -21.54 50.69 5.12
N GLN A 16 -21.16 51.94 4.88
CA GLN A 16 -19.86 52.48 5.29
C GLN A 16 -19.66 52.44 6.82
N LYS A 17 -20.71 52.65 7.62
CA LYS A 17 -20.63 52.60 9.09
C LYS A 17 -20.58 51.16 9.62
N VAL A 18 -21.25 50.22 8.96
CA VAL A 18 -21.38 48.83 9.38
C VAL A 18 -20.25 47.96 8.81
N ALA A 19 -19.67 48.30 7.64
CA ALA A 19 -18.63 47.51 7.01
C ALA A 19 -17.44 47.16 7.93
N PRO A 20 -16.89 48.07 8.77
CA PRO A 20 -15.81 47.75 9.69
C PRO A 20 -16.24 46.72 10.76
N LEU A 21 -17.50 46.82 11.22
CA LEU A 21 -18.06 45.92 12.22
C LEU A 21 -18.29 44.54 11.63
N LEU A 22 -18.85 44.45 10.42
CA LEU A 22 -19.03 43.20 9.69
C LEU A 22 -17.68 42.53 9.41
N LYS A 23 -16.67 43.29 9.00
CA LYS A 23 -15.31 42.78 8.78
C LYS A 23 -14.71 42.21 10.07
N ARG A 24 -14.94 42.91 11.20
CA ARG A 24 -14.48 42.45 12.53
C ARG A 24 -15.23 41.17 12.97
N LEU A 25 -16.54 41.13 12.75
CA LEU A 25 -17.37 39.97 13.09
C LEU A 25 -16.93 38.75 12.28
N LYS A 26 -16.75 38.92 10.96
CA LYS A 26 -16.24 37.85 10.09
C LYS A 26 -14.87 37.36 10.53
N LYS A 27 -13.93 38.27 10.88
CA LYS A 27 -12.63 37.86 11.43
C LYS A 27 -12.76 37.05 12.72
N LEU A 28 -13.72 37.34 13.58
CA LEU A 28 -13.98 36.59 14.82
C LEU A 28 -14.62 35.24 14.54
N GLU A 29 -15.54 35.16 13.58
CA GLU A 29 -16.14 33.90 13.14
C GLU A 29 -15.07 32.98 12.53
N ASP A 30 -14.31 33.46 11.54
CA ASP A 30 -13.20 32.74 10.90
C ASP A 30 -12.17 32.24 11.92
N ARG A 31 -11.89 33.05 12.96
CA ARG A 31 -11.03 32.69 14.06
C ARG A 31 -11.61 31.57 14.90
N SER A 32 -12.88 31.67 15.28
CA SER A 32 -13.57 30.68 16.08
C SER A 32 -13.64 29.35 15.34
N GLU A 33 -13.97 29.36 14.05
CA GLU A 33 -13.97 28.15 13.21
C GLU A 33 -12.58 27.50 13.16
N SER A 34 -11.53 28.30 12.94
CA SER A 34 -10.14 27.79 12.90
C SER A 34 -9.66 27.26 14.26
N GLN A 35 -10.18 27.76 15.36
CA GLN A 35 -9.90 27.23 16.70
C GLN A 35 -10.57 25.88 16.94
N GLU A 36 -11.80 25.69 16.46
CA GLU A 36 -12.59 24.49 16.74
C GLU A 36 -12.40 23.37 15.71
N ASP A 37 -12.22 23.70 14.44
CA ASP A 37 -12.08 22.77 13.34
C ASP A 37 -10.64 22.75 12.80
N TYR A 38 -10.03 21.55 12.83
CA TYR A 38 -8.65 21.37 12.40
C TYR A 38 -8.46 21.65 10.91
N LEU A 39 -9.40 21.24 10.05
CA LEU A 39 -9.27 21.46 8.60
C LEU A 39 -9.45 22.95 8.24
N CYS A 40 -10.32 23.68 8.95
CA CYS A 40 -10.43 25.13 8.84
C CYS A 40 -9.12 25.81 9.24
N PHE A 41 -8.46 25.35 10.31
CA PHE A 41 -7.12 25.82 10.67
C PHE A 41 -6.10 25.57 9.58
N VAL A 42 -6.06 24.35 9.01
CA VAL A 42 -5.15 23.99 7.91
C VAL A 42 -5.33 24.95 6.73
N LYS A 43 -6.57 25.16 6.28
CA LYS A 43 -6.89 26.09 5.16
C LYS A 43 -6.51 27.53 5.46
N LYS A 44 -6.59 27.94 6.71
CA LYS A 44 -6.23 29.31 7.12
C LYS A 44 -4.72 29.54 7.15
N ILE A 45 -3.96 28.53 7.62
CA ILE A 45 -2.50 28.63 7.75
C ILE A 45 -1.79 28.34 6.43
N TRP A 46 -2.30 27.41 5.65
CA TRP A 46 -1.66 26.95 4.40
C TRP A 46 -2.45 27.48 3.20
N SER A 47 -2.10 28.70 2.75
CA SER A 47 -2.80 29.39 1.66
C SER A 47 -2.79 28.67 0.31
N GLU A 48 -1.75 27.86 0.04
CA GLU A 48 -1.58 27.09 -1.20
C GLU A 48 -2.08 25.64 -1.06
N PHE A 49 -2.85 25.34 -0.02
CA PHE A 49 -3.35 24.00 0.24
C PHE A 49 -4.34 23.56 -0.83
N ILE A 50 -3.99 22.47 -1.53
CA ILE A 50 -4.86 21.80 -2.48
C ILE A 50 -5.60 20.68 -1.76
N GLU A 51 -6.88 20.86 -1.51
CA GLU A 51 -7.68 19.90 -0.77
C GLU A 51 -8.09 18.71 -1.64
N GLY A 52 -7.73 17.50 -1.24
CA GLY A 52 -8.25 16.24 -1.78
C GLY A 52 -9.24 15.58 -0.81
N LYS A 53 -9.98 14.58 -1.29
CA LYS A 53 -10.97 13.85 -0.49
C LYS A 53 -10.39 13.20 0.77
N HIS A 54 -9.17 12.67 0.67
CA HIS A 54 -8.47 12.04 1.78
C HIS A 54 -8.12 13.02 2.91
N HIS A 55 -7.89 14.29 2.61
CA HIS A 55 -7.61 15.30 3.62
C HIS A 55 -8.79 15.52 4.59
N LYS A 56 -10.03 15.40 4.10
CA LYS A 56 -11.22 15.48 4.96
C LYS A 56 -11.26 14.34 5.95
N ILE A 57 -11.08 13.10 5.46
CA ILE A 57 -11.06 11.90 6.30
C ILE A 57 -9.92 11.99 7.31
N TYR A 58 -8.72 12.37 6.84
CA TYR A 58 -7.55 12.50 7.70
C TYR A 58 -7.73 13.59 8.76
N GLY A 59 -8.22 14.77 8.37
CA GLY A 59 -8.54 15.87 9.28
C GLY A 59 -9.56 15.48 10.34
N GLU A 60 -10.64 14.78 9.97
CA GLU A 60 -11.65 14.26 10.90
C GLU A 60 -11.06 13.27 11.91
N LYS A 61 -10.11 12.40 11.49
CA LYS A 61 -9.45 11.46 12.42
C LYS A 61 -8.53 12.18 13.40
N LEU A 62 -7.76 13.16 12.91
CA LEU A 62 -6.92 14.01 13.79
C LEU A 62 -7.79 14.83 14.76
N GLN A 63 -8.90 15.40 14.30
CA GLN A 63 -9.88 16.07 15.14
C GLN A 63 -10.41 15.14 16.23
N ALA A 64 -10.75 13.90 15.89
CA ALA A 64 -11.21 12.91 16.84
C ALA A 64 -10.14 12.53 17.88
N VAL A 65 -8.86 12.58 17.52
CA VAL A 65 -7.76 12.46 18.50
C VAL A 65 -7.73 13.65 19.45
N ALA A 66 -7.85 14.86 18.94
CA ALA A 66 -7.88 16.09 19.75
C ALA A 66 -9.07 16.10 20.74
N ASP A 67 -10.23 15.63 20.28
CA ASP A 67 -11.46 15.49 21.09
C ASP A 67 -11.37 14.32 22.09
N GLY A 68 -10.31 13.52 22.04
CA GLY A 68 -10.12 12.35 22.91
C GLY A 68 -10.98 11.14 22.58
N LYS A 69 -11.66 11.14 21.44
CA LYS A 69 -12.48 10.02 20.93
C LYS A 69 -11.61 8.88 20.40
N ILE A 70 -10.48 9.21 19.78
CA ILE A 70 -9.46 8.26 19.30
C ILE A 70 -8.20 8.43 20.14
N LYS A 71 -7.72 7.34 20.73
CA LYS A 71 -6.51 7.34 21.56
C LYS A 71 -5.30 6.71 20.85
N ARG A 72 -5.54 5.92 19.83
CA ARG A 72 -4.53 5.22 19.05
C ARG A 72 -4.92 5.33 17.60
N LEU A 73 -4.17 6.10 16.81
CA LEU A 73 -4.41 6.32 15.39
C LEU A 73 -3.21 5.87 14.60
N ILE A 74 -3.45 5.06 13.58
CA ILE A 74 -2.48 4.74 12.53
C ILE A 74 -2.99 5.34 11.23
N VAL A 75 -2.12 6.06 10.52
CA VAL A 75 -2.39 6.55 9.17
C VAL A 75 -1.27 6.10 8.26
N ASN A 76 -1.60 5.21 7.32
CA ASN A 76 -0.70 4.78 6.27
C ASN A 76 -1.03 5.52 4.97
N MET A 77 -0.04 6.15 4.36
CA MET A 77 -0.23 7.02 3.21
C MET A 77 1.03 7.06 2.33
N PRO A 78 0.87 7.17 0.99
CA PRO A 78 2.00 7.22 0.08
C PRO A 78 2.95 8.40 0.34
N PRO A 79 4.17 8.35 -0.16
CA PRO A 79 5.07 9.50 -0.17
C PRO A 79 4.43 10.70 -0.88
N ARG A 80 4.73 11.93 -0.42
CA ARG A 80 4.28 13.19 -1.02
C ARG A 80 2.75 13.42 -1.04
N HIS A 81 2.00 12.75 -0.15
CA HIS A 81 0.56 12.96 0.01
C HIS A 81 0.21 13.69 1.32
N THR A 82 1.10 14.55 1.81
CA THR A 82 0.91 15.47 2.97
C THR A 82 0.79 14.82 4.36
N LYS A 83 1.09 13.52 4.48
CA LYS A 83 0.95 12.81 5.77
C LYS A 83 1.63 13.52 6.95
N SER A 84 2.88 13.93 6.76
CA SER A 84 3.69 14.58 7.80
C SER A 84 3.31 16.05 8.03
N GLU A 85 2.92 16.77 6.98
CA GLU A 85 2.43 18.15 7.11
C GLU A 85 1.21 18.23 8.02
N PHE A 86 0.29 17.28 7.88
CA PHE A 86 -0.91 17.20 8.72
C PHE A 86 -0.56 16.76 10.15
N ALA A 87 0.04 15.59 10.35
CA ALA A 87 0.24 15.03 11.68
C ALA A 87 1.39 15.63 12.47
N SER A 88 2.51 16.01 11.79
CA SER A 88 3.77 16.35 12.46
C SER A 88 4.09 17.84 12.44
N TYR A 89 3.38 18.63 11.64
CA TYR A 89 3.58 20.07 11.55
C TYR A 89 2.35 20.85 12.01
N LEU A 90 1.22 20.74 11.29
CA LEU A 90 0.04 21.58 11.54
C LEU A 90 -0.74 21.13 12.78
N PHE A 91 -0.92 19.82 12.96
CA PHE A 91 -1.71 19.29 14.06
C PHE A 91 -1.13 19.59 15.46
N PRO A 92 0.18 19.40 15.73
CA PRO A 92 0.73 19.75 17.04
C PRO A 92 0.65 21.24 17.32
N ALA A 93 0.81 22.13 16.33
CA ALA A 93 0.64 23.57 16.51
C ALA A 93 -0.81 23.91 16.88
N TRP A 94 -1.79 23.41 16.12
CA TRP A 94 -3.19 23.63 16.38
C TRP A 94 -3.63 23.10 17.75
N LEU A 95 -3.20 21.88 18.09
CA LEU A 95 -3.55 21.26 19.37
C LEU A 95 -2.95 21.99 20.58
N MET A 96 -1.71 22.50 20.44
CA MET A 96 -1.12 23.39 21.44
C MET A 96 -1.79 24.76 21.50
N GLY A 97 -2.40 25.21 20.42
CA GLY A 97 -3.28 26.38 20.42
C GLY A 97 -4.52 26.18 21.29
N LYS A 98 -5.17 25.01 21.18
CA LYS A 98 -6.34 24.62 22.00
C LYS A 98 -5.98 24.26 23.45
N ARG A 99 -4.83 23.60 23.64
CA ARG A 99 -4.34 23.10 24.92
C ARG A 99 -2.88 23.48 25.13
N PRO A 100 -2.61 24.72 25.53
CA PRO A 100 -1.26 25.27 25.58
C PRO A 100 -0.35 24.67 26.66
N ASP A 101 -0.91 23.85 27.55
CA ASP A 101 -0.22 23.07 28.59
C ASP A 101 0.21 21.66 28.14
N LEU A 102 -0.15 21.27 26.90
CA LEU A 102 0.06 19.92 26.39
C LEU A 102 1.53 19.56 26.21
N LYS A 103 1.91 18.31 26.56
CA LYS A 103 3.24 17.76 26.34
C LYS A 103 3.26 16.83 25.14
N ILE A 104 4.04 17.19 24.13
CA ILE A 104 4.17 16.45 22.87
C ILE A 104 5.56 15.86 22.74
N ILE A 105 5.63 14.56 22.41
CA ILE A 105 6.85 13.92 21.91
C ILE A 105 6.64 13.65 20.43
N GLN A 106 7.54 14.14 19.60
CA GLN A 106 7.60 13.91 18.16
C GLN A 106 8.81 13.04 17.83
N ALA A 107 8.56 11.88 17.24
CA ALA A 107 9.60 10.94 16.85
C ALA A 107 9.62 10.72 15.33
N THR A 108 10.79 10.60 14.74
CA THR A 108 11.02 10.22 13.34
C THR A 108 12.22 9.30 13.24
N HIS A 109 12.50 8.71 12.05
CA HIS A 109 13.66 7.82 11.90
C HIS A 109 15.00 8.50 12.25
N THR A 110 15.17 9.81 12.03
CA THR A 110 16.37 10.55 12.46
C THR A 110 16.04 11.70 13.41
N ALA A 111 16.96 12.01 14.32
CA ALA A 111 16.85 13.17 15.20
C ALA A 111 16.82 14.49 14.42
N GLU A 112 17.53 14.59 13.30
CA GLU A 112 17.58 15.78 12.45
C GLU A 112 16.20 16.11 11.87
N LEU A 113 15.50 15.11 11.32
CA LEU A 113 14.17 15.28 10.79
C LEU A 113 13.17 15.68 11.87
N ALA A 114 13.23 15.03 13.05
CA ALA A 114 12.38 15.37 14.18
C ALA A 114 12.60 16.83 14.64
N VAL A 115 13.85 17.26 14.74
CA VAL A 115 14.21 18.65 15.08
C VAL A 115 13.74 19.61 13.99
N GLY A 116 13.76 19.19 12.73
CA GLY A 116 13.20 19.94 11.59
C GLY A 116 11.71 20.24 11.80
N PHE A 117 10.92 19.24 12.14
CA PHE A 117 9.50 19.44 12.51
C PHE A 117 9.35 20.32 13.74
N GLY A 118 10.13 20.08 14.79
CA GLY A 118 10.11 20.95 15.99
C GLY A 118 10.36 22.41 15.68
N ARG A 119 11.25 22.72 14.74
CA ARG A 119 11.50 24.07 14.25
C ARG A 119 10.30 24.64 13.48
N LYS A 120 9.71 23.84 12.58
CA LYS A 120 8.51 24.25 11.81
C LYS A 120 7.34 24.60 12.76
N VAL A 121 7.03 23.70 13.68
CA VAL A 121 5.94 23.92 14.67
C VAL A 121 6.20 25.15 15.54
N LYS A 122 7.43 25.31 16.04
CA LYS A 122 7.85 26.47 16.83
C LYS A 122 7.66 27.77 16.06
N ASN A 123 8.14 27.83 14.80
CA ASN A 123 8.03 29.01 13.97
C ASN A 123 6.57 29.35 13.65
N LEU A 124 5.72 28.33 13.45
CA LEU A 124 4.29 28.53 13.24
C LEU A 124 3.63 29.15 14.48
N ILE A 125 3.90 28.65 15.67
CA ILE A 125 3.35 29.22 16.92
C ILE A 125 3.81 30.66 17.12
N ASP A 126 5.00 31.03 16.63
CA ASP A 126 5.53 32.39 16.71
C ASP A 126 5.07 33.30 15.55
N SER A 127 4.34 32.80 14.57
CA SER A 127 3.84 33.56 13.43
C SER A 127 2.67 34.48 13.77
N GLU A 128 2.44 35.52 12.94
CA GLU A 128 1.28 36.42 13.07
C GLU A 128 -0.03 35.68 12.80
N ASP A 129 -0.05 34.82 11.78
CA ASP A 129 -1.23 34.02 11.39
C ASP A 129 -1.71 33.11 12.54
N PHE A 130 -0.78 32.45 13.23
CA PHE A 130 -1.13 31.63 14.39
C PHE A 130 -1.63 32.50 15.55
N ARG A 131 -0.98 33.63 15.83
CA ARG A 131 -1.42 34.56 16.90
C ARG A 131 -2.78 35.21 16.62
N ASP A 132 -3.12 35.40 15.37
CA ASP A 132 -4.46 35.84 14.98
C ASP A 132 -5.54 34.81 15.38
N ILE A 133 -5.20 33.53 15.37
CA ILE A 133 -6.10 32.44 15.75
C ILE A 133 -6.04 32.19 17.28
N PHE A 134 -4.83 32.08 17.85
CA PHE A 134 -4.58 31.75 19.26
C PHE A 134 -3.73 32.85 19.95
N PRO A 135 -4.30 34.03 20.25
CA PRO A 135 -3.54 35.20 20.72
C PRO A 135 -2.91 35.03 22.11
N ASP A 136 -3.44 34.13 22.92
CA ASP A 136 -2.97 33.90 24.29
C ASP A 136 -1.83 32.87 24.37
N VAL A 137 -1.57 32.15 23.28
CA VAL A 137 -0.51 31.13 23.21
C VAL A 137 0.75 31.75 22.64
N LYS A 138 1.84 31.62 23.39
CA LYS A 138 3.16 32.15 23.01
C LYS A 138 4.24 31.14 23.40
N LEU A 139 5.40 31.27 22.78
CA LEU A 139 6.59 30.55 23.22
C LEU A 139 7.06 31.10 24.57
N ALA A 140 7.59 30.23 25.42
CA ALA A 140 8.27 30.64 26.65
C ALA A 140 9.53 31.48 26.29
N SER A 141 9.90 32.40 27.17
CA SER A 141 11.00 33.35 26.91
C SER A 141 12.38 32.68 26.72
N ASP A 142 12.55 31.46 27.23
CA ASP A 142 13.74 30.65 27.12
C ASP A 142 13.70 29.58 26.00
N ALA A 143 12.63 29.54 25.20
CA ALA A 143 12.40 28.60 24.11
C ALA A 143 13.37 28.81 22.94
N LYS A 144 14.68 28.58 23.10
CA LYS A 144 15.71 28.83 22.09
C LYS A 144 15.97 27.64 21.17
N ALA A 145 15.92 26.41 21.68
CA ALA A 145 16.23 25.22 20.91
C ALA A 145 15.12 24.84 19.91
N ALA A 146 15.47 24.29 18.77
CA ALA A 146 14.51 23.88 17.74
C ALA A 146 13.80 22.56 18.09
N GLY A 147 14.51 21.61 18.67
CA GLY A 147 13.98 20.28 19.01
C GLY A 147 13.41 20.17 20.42
N ARG A 148 13.53 21.25 21.24
CA ARG A 148 12.98 21.27 22.61
C ARG A 148 12.62 22.68 23.00
N TRP A 149 11.36 22.91 23.23
CA TRP A 149 10.85 24.22 23.61
C TRP A 149 9.52 24.09 24.39
N SER A 150 9.08 25.19 24.99
CA SER A 150 7.90 25.24 25.84
C SER A 150 7.01 26.40 25.44
N THR A 151 5.72 26.32 25.79
CA THR A 151 4.79 27.42 25.73
C THR A 151 4.79 28.25 27.01
N ASN A 152 4.22 29.44 26.97
CA ASN A 152 4.00 30.30 28.13
C ASN A 152 3.05 29.68 29.20
N SER A 153 2.33 28.61 28.85
CA SER A 153 1.40 27.90 29.73
C SER A 153 1.94 26.57 30.26
N GLY A 154 3.24 26.28 30.03
CA GLY A 154 3.90 25.08 30.54
C GLY A 154 3.78 23.83 29.66
N GLY A 155 3.22 23.95 28.44
CA GLY A 155 3.28 22.89 27.45
C GLY A 155 4.71 22.70 26.95
N GLU A 156 5.03 21.46 26.57
CA GLU A 156 6.37 21.07 26.12
C GLU A 156 6.31 20.37 24.78
N TYR A 157 7.25 20.70 23.89
CA TYR A 157 7.51 19.95 22.68
C TYR A 157 8.91 19.35 22.71
N TYR A 158 9.02 18.07 22.42
CA TYR A 158 10.28 17.35 22.38
C TYR A 158 10.41 16.49 21.13
N ALA A 159 11.45 16.77 20.34
CA ALA A 159 11.81 16.04 19.12
C ALA A 159 12.88 14.98 19.41
N VAL A 160 12.70 13.77 18.86
CA VAL A 160 13.62 12.66 19.06
C VAL A 160 13.71 11.78 17.79
N GLY A 161 14.88 11.23 17.52
CA GLY A 161 15.01 10.14 16.51
C GLY A 161 14.74 8.78 17.13
N VAL A 162 14.44 7.78 16.29
CA VAL A 162 14.39 6.38 16.69
C VAL A 162 15.69 5.99 17.38
N GLY A 163 15.62 5.22 18.48
CA GLY A 163 16.76 4.88 19.33
C GLY A 163 17.15 5.98 20.32
N GLY A 164 16.62 7.20 20.20
CA GLY A 164 16.94 8.32 21.08
C GLY A 164 16.36 8.19 22.49
N ALA A 165 17.06 8.80 23.47
CA ALA A 165 16.71 8.72 24.89
C ALA A 165 15.48 9.57 25.23
N LEU A 166 14.51 8.96 25.92
CA LEU A 166 13.25 9.57 26.39
C LEU A 166 13.11 9.54 27.92
N ALA A 167 14.15 9.17 28.63
CA ALA A 167 14.11 9.05 30.08
C ALA A 167 13.69 10.37 30.77
N GLY A 168 12.83 10.27 31.77
CA GLY A 168 12.37 11.42 32.55
C GLY A 168 11.35 12.34 31.87
N ARG A 169 10.78 11.95 30.70
CA ARG A 169 9.76 12.74 29.98
C ARG A 169 8.43 12.04 30.00
N GLY A 170 7.35 12.85 30.06
CA GLY A 170 5.98 12.40 29.87
C GLY A 170 5.38 13.02 28.61
N ALA A 171 4.41 12.39 27.99
CA ALA A 171 3.68 12.90 26.84
C ALA A 171 2.18 12.70 26.98
N ASP A 172 1.42 13.74 26.67
CA ASP A 172 -0.02 13.67 26.46
C ASP A 172 -0.34 13.25 25.01
N LEU A 173 0.56 13.60 24.09
CA LEU A 173 0.53 13.19 22.69
C LEU A 173 1.90 12.70 22.24
N LEU A 174 1.93 11.49 21.71
CA LEU A 174 3.08 10.92 21.03
C LEU A 174 2.78 10.84 19.52
N ILE A 175 3.62 11.46 18.70
CA ILE A 175 3.55 11.37 17.24
C ILE A 175 4.79 10.62 16.76
N ILE A 176 4.59 9.56 16.00
CA ILE A 176 5.65 8.78 15.36
C ILE A 176 5.45 8.90 13.85
N ASP A 177 6.36 9.57 13.18
CA ASP A 177 6.29 9.88 11.76
C ASP A 177 7.44 9.24 11.00
N ASP A 178 7.11 8.36 10.06
CA ASP A 178 8.07 7.60 9.25
C ASP A 178 9.27 7.09 10.08
N PRO A 179 9.03 6.16 11.03
CA PRO A 179 10.10 5.67 11.92
C PRO A 179 11.09 4.72 11.22
N VAL A 180 10.78 4.28 10.01
CA VAL A 180 11.57 3.34 9.19
C VAL A 180 12.23 4.11 8.05
N SER A 181 13.55 3.96 7.87
CA SER A 181 14.25 4.45 6.68
C SER A 181 14.26 3.39 5.57
N GLU A 182 14.61 3.80 4.34
CA GLU A 182 14.79 2.85 3.22
C GLU A 182 15.80 1.73 3.54
N GLN A 183 16.86 2.05 4.26
CA GLN A 183 17.89 1.08 4.65
C GLN A 183 17.38 0.13 5.73
N ASP A 184 16.67 0.66 6.73
CA ASP A 184 16.10 -0.15 7.82
C ASP A 184 15.03 -1.12 7.29
N ALA A 185 14.29 -0.73 6.27
CA ALA A 185 13.26 -1.56 5.65
C ALA A 185 13.79 -2.87 5.05
N LEU A 186 15.07 -2.88 4.65
CA LEU A 186 15.74 -4.05 4.10
C LEU A 186 16.29 -5.01 5.19
N SER A 187 16.20 -4.63 6.46
CA SER A 187 16.78 -5.39 7.57
C SER A 187 15.71 -5.80 8.58
N PRO A 188 15.36 -7.11 8.67
CA PRO A 188 14.44 -7.61 9.69
C PRO A 188 14.87 -7.21 11.10
N THR A 189 16.17 -7.26 11.40
CA THR A 189 16.73 -6.86 12.71
C THR A 189 16.50 -5.37 12.99
N ALA A 190 16.61 -4.50 11.98
CA ALA A 190 16.35 -3.08 12.16
C ALA A 190 14.86 -2.83 12.45
N LEU A 191 13.97 -3.50 11.74
CA LEU A 191 12.52 -3.42 12.00
C LEU A 191 12.15 -3.92 13.40
N ASP A 192 12.77 -5.02 13.86
CA ASP A 192 12.60 -5.50 15.23
C ASP A 192 13.11 -4.48 16.25
N SER A 193 14.26 -3.87 16.01
CA SER A 193 14.84 -2.83 16.89
C SER A 193 13.95 -1.59 17.00
N ILE A 194 13.28 -1.19 15.91
CA ILE A 194 12.32 -0.06 15.92
C ILE A 194 11.11 -0.40 16.79
N TYR A 195 10.58 -1.61 16.68
CA TYR A 195 9.47 -2.06 17.52
C TYR A 195 9.87 -2.16 19.00
N ASP A 196 11.06 -2.69 19.30
CA ASP A 196 11.59 -2.77 20.66
C ASP A 196 11.79 -1.38 21.25
N TRP A 197 12.32 -0.43 20.48
CA TRP A 197 12.44 0.96 20.89
C TRP A 197 11.05 1.57 21.18
N TYR A 198 10.06 1.34 20.33
CA TYR A 198 8.69 1.83 20.54
C TYR A 198 8.13 1.32 21.87
N THR A 199 8.26 0.04 22.16
CA THR A 199 7.68 -0.59 23.35
C THR A 199 8.44 -0.25 24.64
N SER A 200 9.77 -0.16 24.59
CA SER A 200 10.62 0.11 25.76
C SER A 200 10.72 1.60 26.10
N GLY A 201 10.59 2.49 25.12
CA GLY A 201 10.76 3.93 25.27
C GLY A 201 9.46 4.72 25.13
N PRO A 202 9.06 5.09 23.90
CA PRO A 202 7.95 6.02 23.62
C PRO A 202 6.62 5.62 24.26
N ARG A 203 6.22 4.36 24.12
CA ARG A 203 4.95 3.84 24.65
C ARG A 203 4.85 4.02 26.16
N GLN A 204 5.97 3.86 26.87
CA GLN A 204 6.04 4.00 28.33
C GLN A 204 6.08 5.46 28.81
N ARG A 205 6.24 6.42 27.90
CA ARG A 205 6.23 7.87 28.22
C ARG A 205 4.84 8.47 28.17
N LEU A 206 3.87 7.73 27.65
CA LEU A 206 2.50 8.22 27.54
C LEU A 206 1.86 8.37 28.92
N GLN A 207 1.33 9.55 29.20
CA GLN A 207 0.58 9.83 30.42
C GLN A 207 -0.81 9.17 30.38
N PRO A 208 -1.47 8.94 31.53
CA PRO A 208 -2.82 8.45 31.58
C PRO A 208 -3.77 9.32 30.72
N GLY A 209 -4.53 8.70 29.84
CA GLY A 209 -5.42 9.38 28.89
C GLY A 209 -4.76 9.97 27.67
N GLY A 210 -3.43 9.86 27.54
CA GLY A 210 -2.68 10.33 26.39
C GLY A 210 -2.95 9.55 25.11
N SER A 211 -2.63 10.16 23.96
CA SER A 211 -2.88 9.62 22.64
C SER A 211 -1.58 9.32 21.87
N ILE A 212 -1.64 8.34 20.96
CA ILE A 212 -0.55 8.03 20.05
C ILE A 212 -1.06 8.13 18.62
N ILE A 213 -0.30 8.82 17.77
CA ILE A 213 -0.46 8.84 16.31
C ILE A 213 0.77 8.20 15.70
N ILE A 214 0.58 7.17 14.90
CA ILE A 214 1.61 6.63 14.01
C ILE A 214 1.21 7.03 12.60
N VAL A 215 2.06 7.78 11.92
CA VAL A 215 1.85 8.15 10.53
C VAL A 215 3.07 7.72 9.73
N MET A 216 2.88 6.85 8.74
CA MET A 216 4.00 6.31 7.98
C MET A 216 3.58 5.80 6.61
N THR A 217 4.56 5.67 5.75
CA THR A 217 4.47 4.84 4.56
C THR A 217 4.72 3.38 4.98
N ARG A 218 3.99 2.42 4.41
CA ARG A 218 4.25 1.01 4.66
C ARG A 218 5.55 0.58 3.96
N TRP A 219 6.32 -0.26 4.62
CA TRP A 219 7.59 -0.74 4.10
C TRP A 219 7.64 -2.27 4.00
N GLY A 220 6.97 -2.96 4.90
CA GLY A 220 6.99 -4.42 4.95
C GLY A 220 6.00 -4.98 5.96
N ILE A 221 5.83 -6.30 5.92
CA ILE A 221 4.91 -7.03 6.83
C ILE A 221 5.38 -7.07 8.29
N LYS A 222 6.61 -6.62 8.58
CA LYS A 222 7.20 -6.54 9.92
C LYS A 222 7.46 -5.09 10.35
N ASP A 223 6.98 -4.10 9.60
CA ASP A 223 7.10 -2.69 9.99
C ASP A 223 6.31 -2.36 11.27
N LEU A 224 6.47 -1.15 11.79
CA LEU A 224 5.85 -0.77 13.06
C LEU A 224 4.32 -0.91 13.03
N THR A 225 3.66 -0.52 11.92
CA THR A 225 2.21 -0.69 11.75
C THR A 225 1.83 -2.17 11.89
N ALA A 226 2.49 -3.05 11.15
CA ALA A 226 2.19 -4.49 11.18
C ALA A 226 2.37 -5.09 12.59
N ARG A 227 3.46 -4.72 13.28
CA ARG A 227 3.77 -5.24 14.63
C ARG A 227 2.75 -4.81 15.68
N VAL A 228 2.33 -3.55 15.68
CA VAL A 228 1.32 -3.09 16.66
C VAL A 228 -0.05 -3.69 16.39
N LEU A 229 -0.42 -3.91 15.12
CA LEU A 229 -1.67 -4.57 14.73
C LEU A 229 -1.65 -6.06 15.04
N GLN A 230 -0.52 -6.74 14.83
CA GLN A 230 -0.32 -8.12 15.25
C GLN A 230 -0.56 -8.26 16.76
N LYS A 231 0.03 -7.38 17.57
CA LYS A 231 -0.18 -7.39 19.02
C LYS A 231 -1.62 -7.09 19.44
N GLN A 232 -2.30 -6.23 18.71
CA GLN A 232 -3.74 -6.02 18.90
C GLN A 232 -4.54 -7.31 18.64
N ALA A 233 -4.22 -8.05 17.59
CA ALA A 233 -4.90 -9.30 17.22
C ALA A 233 -4.65 -10.44 18.25
N GLU A 234 -3.48 -10.46 18.88
CA GLU A 234 -3.15 -11.41 19.97
C GLU A 234 -3.97 -11.16 21.24
N GLY A 235 -4.59 -9.99 21.39
CA GLY A 235 -5.44 -9.60 22.50
C GLY A 235 -4.69 -8.93 23.65
N GLY A 236 -5.40 -8.07 24.38
CA GLY A 236 -4.86 -7.34 25.56
C GLY A 236 -3.98 -6.12 25.27
N ALA A 237 -3.67 -5.83 24.01
CA ALA A 237 -2.92 -4.65 23.60
C ALA A 237 -3.82 -3.43 23.31
N ASP A 238 -3.19 -2.28 23.00
CA ASP A 238 -3.90 -1.07 22.55
C ASP A 238 -4.77 -1.39 21.32
N ARG A 239 -5.96 -0.80 21.27
CA ARG A 239 -6.82 -0.86 20.08
C ARG A 239 -6.55 0.34 19.20
N TRP A 240 -6.24 0.08 17.92
CA TRP A 240 -5.88 1.09 16.94
C TRP A 240 -7.03 1.35 15.98
N GLU A 241 -7.30 2.60 15.75
CA GLU A 241 -8.04 3.07 14.57
C GLU A 241 -7.03 3.17 13.43
N VAL A 242 -7.30 2.49 12.32
CA VAL A 242 -6.38 2.43 11.17
C VAL A 242 -7.03 3.08 9.97
N VAL A 243 -6.29 3.97 9.32
CA VAL A 243 -6.68 4.60 8.07
C VAL A 243 -5.57 4.34 7.05
N GLU A 244 -5.91 3.68 5.97
CA GLU A 244 -4.99 3.36 4.88
C GLU A 244 -5.45 4.06 3.60
N PHE A 245 -4.52 4.78 2.99
CA PHE A 245 -4.76 5.54 1.77
C PHE A 245 -3.84 5.01 0.67
N PRO A 246 -4.32 4.15 -0.23
CA PRO A 246 -3.55 3.77 -1.42
C PRO A 246 -3.50 4.93 -2.41
N ALA A 247 -2.40 5.07 -3.16
CA ALA A 247 -2.26 6.12 -4.17
C ALA A 247 -3.31 6.01 -5.29
N ILE A 248 -3.69 4.78 -5.61
CA ILE A 248 -4.77 4.44 -6.55
C ILE A 248 -5.66 3.43 -5.85
N PHE A 249 -6.96 3.69 -5.80
CA PHE A 249 -7.91 2.76 -5.20
C PHE A 249 -8.07 1.52 -6.08
N PRO A 250 -7.78 0.30 -5.59
CA PRO A 250 -7.83 -0.92 -6.41
C PRO A 250 -9.22 -1.17 -7.01
N ASP A 251 -10.27 -0.88 -6.24
CA ASP A 251 -11.66 -1.15 -6.63
C ASP A 251 -12.17 -0.25 -7.76
N THR A 252 -11.75 1.01 -7.77
CA THR A 252 -12.28 2.03 -8.69
C THR A 252 -11.27 2.51 -9.72
N GLY A 253 -9.97 2.28 -9.49
CA GLY A 253 -8.89 2.84 -10.30
C GLY A 253 -8.73 4.36 -10.16
N ASN A 254 -9.43 4.99 -9.20
CA ASN A 254 -9.35 6.42 -8.96
C ASN A 254 -8.08 6.77 -8.19
N VAL A 255 -7.49 7.89 -8.54
CA VAL A 255 -6.32 8.45 -7.83
C VAL A 255 -6.77 9.03 -6.48
N LEU A 256 -5.97 8.83 -5.44
CA LEU A 256 -6.24 9.34 -4.09
C LEU A 256 -6.36 10.86 -4.05
N TRP A 257 -5.52 11.56 -4.81
CA TRP A 257 -5.43 13.01 -4.82
C TRP A 257 -5.36 13.53 -6.26
N GLU A 258 -6.47 13.44 -6.97
CA GLU A 258 -6.61 13.79 -8.40
C GLU A 258 -6.29 15.27 -8.68
N GLU A 259 -6.48 16.15 -7.68
CA GLU A 259 -6.23 17.58 -7.79
C GLU A 259 -4.72 17.93 -7.81
N TYR A 260 -3.86 16.98 -7.45
CA TYR A 260 -2.40 17.17 -7.35
C TYR A 260 -1.61 16.15 -8.17
N TRP A 261 -2.02 14.89 -8.20
CA TRP A 261 -1.38 13.80 -8.94
C TRP A 261 -2.24 13.37 -10.11
N SER A 262 -1.72 13.43 -11.33
CA SER A 262 -2.37 12.78 -12.47
C SER A 262 -2.15 11.25 -12.40
N LYS A 263 -3.04 10.51 -13.05
CA LYS A 263 -2.91 9.06 -13.14
C LYS A 263 -1.66 8.68 -13.94
N GLU A 264 -1.35 9.43 -14.98
CA GLU A 264 -0.18 9.23 -15.83
C GLU A 264 1.14 9.38 -15.05
N GLU A 265 1.22 10.36 -14.14
CA GLU A 265 2.40 10.54 -13.29
C GLU A 265 2.57 9.37 -12.30
N LEU A 266 1.49 8.88 -11.71
CA LEU A 266 1.53 7.73 -10.81
C LEU A 266 1.89 6.44 -11.55
N GLU A 267 1.39 6.23 -12.75
CA GLU A 267 1.77 5.08 -13.60
C GLU A 267 3.24 5.17 -14.03
N ALA A 268 3.76 6.38 -14.30
CA ALA A 268 5.19 6.58 -14.56
C ALA A 268 6.05 6.24 -13.33
N VAL A 269 5.61 6.61 -12.13
CA VAL A 269 6.27 6.21 -10.87
C VAL A 269 6.21 4.68 -10.72
N LYS A 270 5.03 4.06 -10.90
CA LYS A 270 4.84 2.61 -10.83
C LYS A 270 5.82 1.87 -11.74
N SER A 271 5.99 2.37 -12.97
CA SER A 271 6.90 1.78 -13.96
C SER A 271 8.38 1.99 -13.65
N SER A 272 8.72 2.93 -12.75
CA SER A 272 10.11 3.27 -12.41
C SER A 272 10.65 2.60 -11.15
N ILE A 273 9.79 1.92 -10.37
CA ILE A 273 10.17 1.26 -9.13
C ILE A 273 9.74 -0.20 -9.11
N PRO A 274 10.41 -1.08 -8.33
CA PRO A 274 10.00 -2.47 -8.18
C PRO A 274 8.54 -2.59 -7.72
N VAL A 275 7.83 -3.62 -8.20
CA VAL A 275 6.40 -3.87 -7.87
C VAL A 275 6.19 -4.01 -6.36
N SER A 276 7.10 -4.68 -5.66
CA SER A 276 7.06 -4.80 -4.19
C SER A 276 7.11 -3.44 -3.48
N LYS A 277 7.94 -2.51 -3.98
CA LYS A 277 7.99 -1.13 -3.45
C LYS A 277 6.72 -0.34 -3.78
N TRP A 278 6.18 -0.52 -4.98
CA TRP A 278 4.90 0.09 -5.33
C TRP A 278 3.78 -0.42 -4.41
N ASN A 279 3.66 -1.73 -4.25
CA ASN A 279 2.63 -2.34 -3.41
C ASN A 279 2.75 -1.88 -1.94
N SER A 280 3.95 -1.89 -1.38
CA SER A 280 4.13 -1.45 0.01
C SER A 280 3.94 0.05 0.18
N GLN A 281 4.67 0.88 -0.59
CA GLN A 281 4.77 2.31 -0.30
C GLN A 281 3.62 3.13 -0.90
N TYR A 282 3.13 2.74 -2.09
CA TYR A 282 2.06 3.48 -2.77
C TYR A 282 0.68 2.86 -2.54
N MET A 283 0.60 1.53 -2.49
CA MET A 283 -0.68 0.85 -2.24
C MET A 283 -0.92 0.53 -0.76
N GLN A 284 0.05 0.77 0.11
CA GLN A 284 0.03 0.47 1.55
C GLN A 284 -0.17 -1.02 1.86
N ASN A 285 0.11 -1.88 0.90
CA ASN A 285 -0.04 -3.32 0.98
C ASN A 285 1.31 -4.04 0.81
N PRO A 286 2.14 -4.13 1.87
CA PRO A 286 3.40 -4.85 1.83
C PRO A 286 3.16 -6.36 1.76
N THR A 287 3.86 -7.03 0.85
CA THR A 287 3.80 -8.47 0.63
C THR A 287 4.90 -9.20 1.39
N ALA A 288 4.64 -10.46 1.75
CA ALA A 288 5.58 -11.29 2.51
C ALA A 288 6.49 -12.07 1.56
N GLU A 289 7.79 -11.84 1.61
CA GLU A 289 8.76 -12.74 0.98
C GLU A 289 9.14 -13.94 1.87
N GLU A 290 9.06 -13.80 3.20
CA GLU A 290 9.33 -14.91 4.14
C GLU A 290 8.11 -15.83 4.29
N GLY A 291 8.27 -17.07 3.87
CA GLY A 291 7.22 -18.09 3.88
C GLY A 291 6.53 -18.29 2.53
N ALA A 292 6.99 -17.60 1.48
CA ALA A 292 6.56 -17.88 0.12
C ALA A 292 6.85 -19.33 -0.26
N ILE A 293 5.86 -19.97 -0.85
CA ILE A 293 6.03 -21.35 -1.36
C ILE A 293 6.97 -21.33 -2.56
N ILE A 294 6.86 -20.31 -3.42
CA ILE A 294 7.74 -20.06 -4.54
C ILE A 294 8.51 -18.77 -4.27
N LYS A 295 9.82 -18.90 -4.11
CA LYS A 295 10.66 -17.76 -3.78
C LYS A 295 11.05 -16.98 -5.03
N ARG A 296 11.17 -15.67 -4.89
CA ARG A 296 11.62 -14.75 -5.96
C ARG A 296 12.98 -15.17 -6.54
N GLU A 297 13.89 -15.60 -5.71
CA GLU A 297 15.26 -16.02 -6.10
C GLU A 297 15.33 -17.29 -6.96
N TRP A 298 14.25 -18.04 -7.06
CA TRP A 298 14.17 -19.25 -7.89
C TRP A 298 13.85 -18.97 -9.36
N TRP A 299 13.53 -17.72 -9.69
CA TRP A 299 13.25 -17.30 -11.06
C TRP A 299 14.51 -16.85 -11.76
N ASN A 300 14.88 -17.51 -12.85
CA ASN A 300 15.95 -17.05 -13.71
C ASN A 300 15.49 -15.89 -14.58
N VAL A 301 16.40 -14.96 -14.88
CA VAL A 301 16.12 -13.80 -15.72
C VAL A 301 16.67 -14.01 -17.13
N TRP A 302 15.79 -13.81 -18.12
CA TRP A 302 16.16 -13.75 -19.52
C TRP A 302 16.49 -12.30 -19.88
N ASP A 303 17.78 -12.03 -20.09
CA ASP A 303 18.35 -10.69 -20.28
C ASP A 303 18.38 -10.21 -21.73
N ARG A 304 17.84 -11.03 -22.69
CA ARG A 304 17.82 -10.67 -24.11
C ARG A 304 16.52 -9.94 -24.45
N SER A 305 16.63 -9.01 -25.41
CA SER A 305 15.50 -8.19 -25.87
C SER A 305 14.41 -8.98 -26.61
N GLU A 306 14.79 -10.10 -27.24
CA GLU A 306 13.86 -10.98 -27.94
C GLU A 306 13.61 -12.24 -27.12
N PRO A 307 12.35 -12.74 -27.05
CA PRO A 307 12.07 -14.01 -26.40
C PRO A 307 12.78 -15.16 -27.11
N PRO A 308 13.11 -16.26 -26.40
CA PRO A 308 13.70 -17.42 -27.02
C PRO A 308 12.71 -18.11 -27.97
N VAL A 309 13.23 -18.87 -28.92
CA VAL A 309 12.41 -19.76 -29.76
C VAL A 309 11.90 -20.89 -28.87
N CYS A 310 10.57 -21.00 -28.75
CA CYS A 310 9.92 -22.03 -27.94
C CYS A 310 9.48 -23.21 -28.82
N SER A 311 9.70 -24.42 -28.32
CA SER A 311 9.25 -25.65 -28.98
C SER A 311 7.78 -25.97 -28.72
N TYR A 312 7.19 -25.41 -27.66
CA TYR A 312 5.80 -25.58 -27.27
C TYR A 312 5.32 -24.39 -26.44
N ILE A 313 4.11 -23.88 -26.73
CA ILE A 313 3.55 -22.72 -26.04
C ILE A 313 2.19 -23.07 -25.44
N ILE A 314 2.00 -22.73 -24.15
CA ILE A 314 0.74 -22.86 -23.44
C ILE A 314 0.26 -21.48 -23.00
N GLN A 315 -1.01 -21.19 -23.23
CA GLN A 315 -1.72 -20.10 -22.57
C GLN A 315 -2.64 -20.68 -21.49
N SER A 316 -2.59 -20.12 -20.30
CA SER A 316 -3.40 -20.54 -19.17
C SER A 316 -4.31 -19.40 -18.71
N TYR A 317 -5.59 -19.73 -18.47
CA TYR A 317 -6.63 -18.76 -18.15
C TYR A 317 -7.28 -19.12 -16.81
N ASP A 318 -7.18 -18.22 -15.85
CA ASP A 318 -8.09 -18.17 -14.69
C ASP A 318 -9.12 -17.07 -14.94
N THR A 319 -10.40 -17.41 -14.95
CA THR A 319 -11.46 -16.52 -15.44
C THR A 319 -12.48 -16.20 -14.36
N ALA A 320 -12.82 -14.90 -14.19
CA ALA A 320 -13.92 -14.40 -13.40
C ALA A 320 -15.08 -13.90 -14.30
N PHE A 321 -16.32 -13.97 -13.82
CA PHE A 321 -17.51 -13.73 -14.67
C PHE A 321 -18.12 -12.34 -14.63
N THR A 322 -17.85 -11.52 -13.59
CA THR A 322 -18.62 -10.29 -13.39
C THR A 322 -17.74 -9.09 -13.09
N LYS A 323 -18.05 -7.97 -13.74
CA LYS A 323 -17.45 -6.65 -13.45
C LYS A 323 -18.01 -6.01 -12.16
N THR A 324 -18.41 -6.76 -11.15
CA THR A 324 -18.85 -6.16 -9.90
C THR A 324 -17.64 -5.73 -9.08
N GLU A 325 -17.77 -4.65 -8.31
CA GLU A 325 -16.70 -4.07 -7.46
C GLU A 325 -16.08 -5.05 -6.43
N ARG A 326 -16.63 -6.27 -6.36
CA ARG A 326 -16.16 -7.38 -5.51
C ARG A 326 -15.79 -8.65 -6.28
N SER A 327 -15.70 -8.61 -7.62
CA SER A 327 -15.33 -9.79 -8.41
C SER A 327 -13.81 -9.91 -8.55
N ASP A 328 -13.35 -11.15 -8.55
CA ASP A 328 -11.98 -11.52 -8.84
C ASP A 328 -11.55 -11.05 -10.24
N TYR A 329 -10.28 -10.89 -10.45
CA TYR A 329 -9.74 -10.59 -11.77
C TYR A 329 -9.78 -11.84 -12.66
N SER A 330 -9.79 -11.63 -13.97
CA SER A 330 -9.37 -12.67 -14.91
C SER A 330 -7.89 -12.51 -15.18
N ALA A 331 -7.15 -13.61 -15.15
CA ALA A 331 -5.71 -13.64 -15.39
C ALA A 331 -5.38 -14.61 -16.52
N ILE A 332 -4.45 -14.20 -17.38
CA ILE A 332 -3.97 -14.98 -18.51
C ILE A 332 -2.44 -14.98 -18.46
N THR A 333 -1.82 -16.15 -18.45
CA THR A 333 -0.36 -16.28 -18.55
C THR A 333 0.01 -17.12 -19.75
N THR A 334 1.04 -16.68 -20.52
CA THR A 334 1.58 -17.37 -21.68
C THR A 334 2.98 -17.89 -21.36
N TRP A 335 3.19 -19.18 -21.58
CA TRP A 335 4.40 -19.89 -21.23
C TRP A 335 4.96 -20.68 -22.39
N GLY A 336 6.28 -20.72 -22.53
CA GLY A 336 6.96 -21.47 -23.57
C GLY A 336 8.01 -22.43 -23.03
N ILE A 337 8.20 -23.56 -23.74
CA ILE A 337 9.32 -24.48 -23.50
C ILE A 337 10.46 -24.10 -24.41
N PHE A 338 11.65 -23.97 -23.86
CA PHE A 338 12.86 -23.63 -24.62
C PHE A 338 14.10 -24.28 -24.00
N THR A 339 15.18 -24.33 -24.74
CA THR A 339 16.47 -24.84 -24.28
C THR A 339 17.39 -23.65 -24.01
N PRO A 340 17.69 -23.29 -22.73
CA PRO A 340 18.49 -22.10 -22.40
C PRO A 340 19.90 -22.12 -23.00
N VAL A 341 20.56 -23.28 -22.96
CA VAL A 341 21.90 -23.53 -23.48
C VAL A 341 21.89 -24.84 -24.26
N GLU A 342 22.50 -24.86 -25.46
CA GLU A 342 22.56 -26.05 -26.30
C GLU A 342 23.25 -27.21 -25.54
N GLY A 343 22.54 -28.33 -25.39
CA GLY A 343 23.01 -29.50 -24.63
C GLY A 343 22.58 -29.57 -23.17
N GLU A 344 21.90 -28.58 -22.65
CA GLU A 344 21.21 -28.61 -21.37
C GLU A 344 19.73 -29.03 -21.55
N GLY A 345 19.07 -29.38 -20.45
CA GLY A 345 17.65 -29.79 -20.46
C GLY A 345 16.71 -28.64 -20.82
N ASP A 346 15.48 -28.98 -21.15
CA ASP A 346 14.44 -28.00 -21.46
C ASP A 346 14.03 -27.22 -20.19
N ALA A 347 13.70 -25.95 -20.37
CA ALA A 347 13.24 -25.01 -19.34
C ALA A 347 11.94 -24.36 -19.79
N ILE A 348 11.29 -23.69 -18.85
CA ILE A 348 10.03 -22.95 -19.06
C ILE A 348 10.31 -21.45 -18.97
N ILE A 349 9.76 -20.67 -19.89
CA ILE A 349 9.82 -19.21 -19.83
C ILE A 349 8.41 -18.61 -19.82
N LEU A 350 8.21 -17.62 -18.96
CA LEU A 350 7.04 -16.73 -19.04
C LEU A 350 7.22 -15.77 -20.22
N LEU A 351 6.31 -15.83 -21.18
CA LEU A 351 6.35 -14.99 -22.38
C LEU A 351 5.48 -13.75 -22.24
N ASP A 352 4.34 -13.89 -21.49
CA ASP A 352 3.40 -12.79 -21.28
C ASP A 352 2.50 -13.06 -20.08
N ALA A 353 1.97 -12.00 -19.47
CA ALA A 353 0.96 -12.10 -18.43
C ALA A 353 0.03 -10.88 -18.49
N GLU A 354 -1.26 -11.15 -18.48
CA GLU A 354 -2.30 -10.13 -18.49
C GLU A 354 -3.31 -10.37 -17.37
N LYS A 355 -3.72 -9.29 -16.71
CA LYS A 355 -4.70 -9.30 -15.64
C LYS A 355 -5.68 -8.16 -15.81
N GLY A 356 -6.98 -8.45 -15.73
CA GLY A 356 -8.01 -7.42 -15.91
C GLY A 356 -9.39 -7.86 -15.46
N ARG A 357 -10.28 -6.87 -15.30
CA ARG A 357 -11.71 -7.09 -15.07
C ARG A 357 -12.43 -6.96 -16.39
N TRP A 358 -12.47 -8.05 -17.16
CA TRP A 358 -13.10 -8.10 -18.47
C TRP A 358 -14.50 -8.71 -18.37
N ASP A 359 -15.45 -8.14 -19.09
CA ASP A 359 -16.71 -8.86 -19.37
C ASP A 359 -16.47 -9.96 -20.42
N PHE A 360 -17.45 -10.81 -20.63
CA PHE A 360 -17.29 -11.96 -21.52
C PHE A 360 -16.90 -11.57 -22.96
N PRO A 361 -17.51 -10.54 -23.60
CA PRO A 361 -17.07 -10.07 -24.92
C PRO A 361 -15.62 -9.57 -24.94
N GLU A 362 -15.19 -8.81 -23.92
CA GLU A 362 -13.83 -8.29 -23.80
C GLU A 362 -12.83 -9.42 -23.58
N LEU A 363 -13.11 -10.36 -22.67
CA LEU A 363 -12.27 -11.52 -22.41
C LEU A 363 -12.10 -12.39 -23.67
N LYS A 364 -13.18 -12.56 -24.45
CA LYS A 364 -13.13 -13.27 -25.72
C LYS A 364 -12.21 -12.58 -26.73
N LEU A 365 -12.32 -11.26 -26.88
CA LEU A 365 -11.44 -10.48 -27.76
C LEU A 365 -9.98 -10.58 -27.32
N LYS A 366 -9.72 -10.44 -26.01
CA LYS A 366 -8.40 -10.57 -25.43
C LYS A 366 -7.79 -11.96 -25.70
N ALA A 367 -8.57 -13.02 -25.55
CA ALA A 367 -8.13 -14.37 -25.86
C ALA A 367 -7.78 -14.55 -27.35
N GLN A 368 -8.54 -13.91 -28.26
CA GLN A 368 -8.20 -13.93 -29.69
C GLN A 368 -6.90 -13.19 -29.98
N GLU A 369 -6.73 -11.97 -29.44
CA GLU A 369 -5.52 -11.16 -29.62
C GLU A 369 -4.28 -11.94 -29.15
N LEU A 370 -4.34 -12.56 -27.97
CA LEU A 370 -3.21 -13.33 -27.43
C LEU A 370 -2.98 -14.61 -28.22
N CYS A 371 -4.01 -15.27 -28.72
CA CYS A 371 -3.88 -16.44 -29.56
C CYS A 371 -3.20 -16.08 -30.91
N GLU A 372 -3.57 -14.95 -31.52
CA GLU A 372 -2.94 -14.48 -32.76
C GLU A 372 -1.49 -14.03 -32.54
N ALA A 373 -1.17 -13.44 -31.37
CA ALA A 373 0.17 -12.94 -31.04
C ALA A 373 1.18 -14.07 -30.76
N TYR A 374 0.75 -15.15 -30.10
CA TYR A 374 1.67 -16.17 -29.59
C TYR A 374 1.51 -17.53 -30.27
N ASP A 375 0.47 -17.75 -31.08
CA ASP A 375 0.14 -19.02 -31.77
C ASP A 375 0.29 -20.25 -30.83
N PRO A 376 -0.44 -20.30 -29.70
CA PRO A 376 -0.22 -21.31 -28.67
C PRO A 376 -0.62 -22.70 -29.14
N ASP A 377 0.20 -23.71 -28.84
CA ASP A 377 -0.12 -25.11 -29.07
C ASP A 377 -1.28 -25.61 -28.22
N MET A 378 -1.48 -24.98 -27.04
CA MET A 378 -2.54 -25.33 -26.13
C MET A 378 -3.06 -24.12 -25.35
N ILE A 379 -4.38 -24.02 -25.21
CA ILE A 379 -5.02 -23.10 -24.30
C ILE A 379 -5.68 -23.91 -23.18
N LEU A 380 -5.31 -23.58 -21.91
CA LEU A 380 -5.90 -24.16 -20.70
C LEU A 380 -6.93 -23.17 -20.12
N ILE A 381 -8.13 -23.62 -19.86
CA ILE A 381 -9.16 -22.83 -19.18
C ILE A 381 -9.72 -23.65 -18.03
N GLU A 382 -9.72 -23.07 -16.81
CA GLU A 382 -10.31 -23.76 -15.65
C GLU A 382 -11.81 -23.98 -15.83
N GLN A 383 -12.27 -25.21 -15.58
CA GLN A 383 -13.68 -25.57 -15.61
C GLN A 383 -14.44 -25.05 -14.38
N LYS A 384 -14.53 -23.73 -14.24
CA LYS A 384 -15.49 -23.04 -13.37
C LYS A 384 -16.72 -22.63 -14.19
N ALA A 385 -17.74 -22.12 -13.52
CA ALA A 385 -18.93 -21.60 -14.20
C ALA A 385 -18.58 -20.57 -15.31
N SER A 386 -17.47 -19.82 -15.14
CA SER A 386 -16.92 -18.81 -16.06
C SER A 386 -16.17 -19.38 -17.26
N GLY A 387 -15.37 -20.39 -17.11
CA GLY A 387 -14.53 -20.94 -18.17
C GLY A 387 -15.30 -21.74 -19.21
N THR A 388 -16.47 -22.29 -18.86
CA THR A 388 -17.23 -23.15 -19.78
C THR A 388 -17.75 -22.40 -21.04
N PRO A 389 -18.39 -21.22 -20.95
CA PRO A 389 -18.79 -20.47 -22.13
C PRO A 389 -17.62 -20.01 -22.99
N LEU A 390 -16.52 -19.54 -22.39
CA LEU A 390 -15.33 -19.14 -23.13
C LEU A 390 -14.73 -20.33 -23.90
N THR A 391 -14.61 -21.48 -23.25
CA THR A 391 -14.16 -22.72 -23.90
C THR A 391 -15.02 -23.09 -25.11
N GLN A 392 -16.34 -22.97 -25.01
CA GLN A 392 -17.25 -23.28 -26.11
C GLN A 392 -17.10 -22.32 -27.30
N GLU A 393 -16.98 -21.02 -27.02
CA GLU A 393 -16.83 -20.02 -28.07
C GLU A 393 -15.47 -20.12 -28.78
N LEU A 394 -14.37 -20.26 -28.04
CA LEU A 394 -13.05 -20.40 -28.63
C LEU A 394 -12.95 -21.67 -29.50
N ARG A 395 -13.55 -22.80 -29.07
CA ARG A 395 -13.64 -24.02 -29.88
C ARG A 395 -14.46 -23.84 -31.15
N ARG A 396 -15.56 -23.07 -31.11
CA ARG A 396 -16.33 -22.72 -32.32
C ARG A 396 -15.53 -21.92 -33.32
N MET A 397 -14.55 -21.18 -32.87
CA MET A 397 -13.63 -20.41 -33.70
C MET A 397 -12.45 -21.23 -34.20
N GLY A 398 -12.39 -22.54 -33.86
CA GLY A 398 -11.30 -23.43 -34.28
C GLY A 398 -10.07 -23.39 -33.37
N ILE A 399 -10.12 -22.70 -32.25
CA ILE A 399 -9.01 -22.57 -31.30
C ILE A 399 -8.99 -23.81 -30.39
N PRO A 400 -7.83 -24.51 -30.25
CA PRO A 400 -7.72 -25.74 -29.45
C PRO A 400 -7.69 -25.42 -27.95
N VAL A 401 -8.82 -25.57 -27.27
CA VAL A 401 -8.94 -25.35 -25.82
C VAL A 401 -9.01 -26.68 -25.09
N THR A 402 -8.18 -26.87 -24.10
CA THR A 402 -8.18 -27.98 -23.15
C THR A 402 -8.77 -27.50 -21.81
N PRO A 403 -9.89 -28.09 -21.36
CA PRO A 403 -10.41 -27.75 -20.05
C PRO A 403 -9.47 -28.25 -18.94
N PHE A 404 -9.19 -27.39 -17.98
CA PHE A 404 -8.45 -27.75 -16.78
C PHE A 404 -9.43 -27.97 -15.63
N THR A 405 -9.34 -29.12 -14.99
CA THR A 405 -10.15 -29.44 -13.81
C THR A 405 -9.18 -29.77 -12.67
N PRO A 406 -9.14 -28.95 -11.61
CA PRO A 406 -8.32 -29.28 -10.44
C PRO A 406 -8.70 -30.62 -9.84
N SER A 407 -7.73 -31.40 -9.39
CA SER A 407 -7.95 -32.68 -8.71
C SER A 407 -8.79 -32.45 -7.44
N LYS A 408 -9.70 -33.37 -7.12
CA LYS A 408 -10.50 -33.29 -5.89
C LYS A 408 -9.58 -33.26 -4.66
N GLY A 409 -9.63 -32.16 -3.89
CA GLY A 409 -8.80 -31.95 -2.70
C GLY A 409 -7.48 -31.22 -2.94
N ALA A 410 -7.12 -30.88 -4.19
CA ALA A 410 -6.01 -29.99 -4.47
C ALA A 410 -6.49 -28.53 -4.40
N ASP A 411 -6.42 -27.94 -3.20
CA ASP A 411 -6.61 -26.51 -3.01
C ASP A 411 -5.45 -25.71 -3.65
N LYS A 412 -5.58 -24.40 -3.69
CA LYS A 412 -4.57 -23.50 -4.23
C LYS A 412 -3.19 -23.71 -3.61
N PHE A 413 -3.16 -23.93 -2.30
CA PHE A 413 -1.92 -24.17 -1.55
C PHE A 413 -1.22 -25.46 -2.00
N ALA A 414 -1.96 -26.56 -2.17
CA ALA A 414 -1.42 -27.83 -2.66
C ALA A 414 -0.89 -27.71 -4.10
N ARG A 415 -1.58 -26.96 -4.98
CA ARG A 415 -1.12 -26.71 -6.36
C ARG A 415 0.17 -25.90 -6.40
N MET A 416 0.28 -24.86 -5.58
CA MET A 416 1.48 -24.03 -5.47
C MET A 416 2.68 -24.86 -4.98
N ASN A 417 2.47 -25.70 -3.95
CA ASN A 417 3.51 -26.62 -3.45
C ASN A 417 3.93 -27.65 -4.52
N ALA A 418 3.01 -28.14 -5.34
CA ALA A 418 3.33 -29.07 -6.42
C ALA A 418 4.14 -28.41 -7.55
N CYS A 419 4.09 -27.09 -7.71
CA CYS A 419 4.91 -26.34 -8.65
C CYS A 419 6.30 -25.97 -8.08
N ALA A 420 6.43 -25.84 -6.78
CA ALA A 420 7.66 -25.35 -6.12
C ALA A 420 8.94 -26.08 -6.55
N PRO A 421 8.99 -27.41 -6.70
CA PRO A 421 10.21 -28.12 -7.12
C PRO A 421 10.70 -27.71 -8.51
N VAL A 422 9.81 -27.32 -9.43
CA VAL A 422 10.19 -26.82 -10.78
C VAL A 422 10.91 -25.48 -10.70
N PHE A 423 10.49 -24.64 -9.79
CA PHE A 423 11.14 -23.35 -9.53
C PHE A 423 12.46 -23.53 -8.77
N GLU A 424 12.48 -24.36 -7.74
CA GLU A 424 13.67 -24.64 -6.92
C GLU A 424 14.80 -25.28 -7.75
N SER A 425 14.46 -26.09 -8.78
CA SER A 425 15.44 -26.66 -9.71
C SER A 425 16.00 -25.65 -10.73
N GLY A 426 15.55 -24.39 -10.71
CA GLY A 426 16.01 -23.34 -11.63
C GLY A 426 15.50 -23.50 -13.07
N MET A 427 14.44 -24.27 -13.28
CA MET A 427 13.88 -24.48 -14.63
C MET A 427 12.99 -23.35 -15.11
N VAL A 428 12.59 -22.40 -14.27
CA VAL A 428 11.64 -21.35 -14.63
C VAL A 428 12.36 -20.03 -14.89
N TRP A 429 12.07 -19.45 -16.05
CA TRP A 429 12.65 -18.20 -16.54
C TRP A 429 11.59 -17.15 -16.75
N ARG A 430 11.97 -15.89 -16.65
CA ARG A 430 11.14 -14.73 -16.96
C ARG A 430 11.92 -13.64 -17.66
N PRO A 431 11.30 -12.80 -18.49
CA PRO A 431 11.94 -11.60 -19.00
C PRO A 431 12.07 -10.55 -17.89
N ASP A 432 12.97 -9.59 -18.07
CA ASP A 432 13.03 -8.38 -17.26
C ASP A 432 11.95 -7.39 -17.73
N ALA A 433 10.69 -7.65 -17.35
CA ALA A 433 9.51 -6.90 -17.77
C ALA A 433 8.51 -6.77 -16.62
N ASN A 434 7.75 -5.68 -16.60
CA ASN A 434 6.80 -5.37 -15.53
C ASN A 434 5.73 -6.46 -15.34
N PHE A 435 5.17 -7.00 -16.43
CA PHE A 435 4.18 -8.07 -16.33
C PHE A 435 4.74 -9.34 -15.67
N ALA A 436 6.00 -9.66 -15.92
CA ALA A 436 6.67 -10.81 -15.33
C ALA A 436 6.91 -10.59 -13.82
N GLU A 437 7.27 -9.37 -13.46
CA GLU A 437 7.43 -8.98 -12.06
C GLU A 437 6.11 -9.06 -11.27
N GLU A 438 4.96 -8.74 -11.90
CA GLU A 438 3.65 -8.90 -11.28
C GLU A 438 3.34 -10.38 -10.95
N VAL A 439 3.68 -11.31 -11.84
CA VAL A 439 3.53 -12.76 -11.58
C VAL A 439 4.45 -13.21 -10.45
N VAL A 440 5.71 -12.80 -10.47
CA VAL A 440 6.67 -13.11 -9.39
C VAL A 440 6.17 -12.62 -8.05
N GLU A 441 5.64 -11.40 -7.99
CA GLU A 441 5.13 -10.80 -6.76
C GLU A 441 3.91 -11.55 -6.21
N GLU A 442 2.94 -11.92 -7.05
CA GLU A 442 1.80 -12.72 -6.60
C GLU A 442 2.25 -14.10 -6.08
N CYS A 443 3.19 -14.77 -6.76
CA CYS A 443 3.75 -16.04 -6.31
C CYS A 443 4.52 -15.90 -4.98
N ALA A 444 5.33 -14.86 -4.83
CA ALA A 444 6.11 -14.61 -3.63
C ALA A 444 5.28 -14.16 -2.43
N SER A 445 4.11 -13.56 -2.68
CA SER A 445 3.17 -13.15 -1.63
C SER A 445 2.18 -14.23 -1.22
N PHE A 446 2.01 -15.27 -2.01
CA PHE A 446 1.08 -16.36 -1.72
C PHE A 446 1.53 -17.19 -0.49
N PRO A 447 0.64 -17.54 0.47
CA PRO A 447 -0.83 -17.42 0.47
C PRO A 447 -1.37 -16.12 1.12
N HIS A 448 -0.55 -15.14 1.42
CA HIS A 448 -0.90 -13.97 2.22
C HIS A 448 -1.16 -12.69 1.40
N GLY A 449 -1.00 -12.76 0.07
CA GLY A 449 -1.29 -11.67 -0.85
C GLY A 449 -2.79 -11.43 -1.03
N ASP A 450 -3.18 -10.21 -1.43
CA ASP A 450 -4.59 -9.85 -1.69
C ASP A 450 -5.13 -10.48 -2.99
N PHE A 451 -4.24 -10.81 -3.91
CA PHE A 451 -4.56 -11.37 -5.23
C PHE A 451 -3.73 -12.62 -5.48
N ASP A 452 -4.33 -13.60 -6.13
CA ASP A 452 -3.69 -14.86 -6.49
C ASP A 452 -4.08 -15.35 -7.90
N ASP A 453 -4.70 -14.48 -8.70
CA ASP A 453 -5.24 -14.85 -10.02
C ASP A 453 -4.14 -15.21 -11.03
N LEU A 454 -3.04 -14.44 -11.08
CA LEU A 454 -1.87 -14.76 -11.91
C LEU A 454 -1.15 -16.00 -11.41
N ALA A 455 -1.05 -16.16 -10.09
CA ALA A 455 -0.46 -17.35 -9.47
C ALA A 455 -1.29 -18.61 -9.76
N ASP A 456 -2.63 -18.53 -9.76
CA ASP A 456 -3.51 -19.63 -10.14
C ASP A 456 -3.35 -19.99 -11.62
N SER A 457 -3.33 -19.00 -12.51
CA SER A 457 -3.08 -19.21 -13.95
C SER A 457 -1.71 -19.84 -14.18
N MET A 458 -0.66 -19.39 -13.50
CA MET A 458 0.69 -19.97 -13.55
C MET A 458 0.69 -21.45 -13.12
N THR A 459 0.06 -21.78 -11.98
CA THR A 459 0.07 -23.17 -11.47
C THR A 459 -0.56 -24.15 -12.45
N GLN A 460 -1.61 -23.73 -13.17
CA GLN A 460 -2.25 -24.56 -14.20
C GLN A 460 -1.27 -24.88 -15.35
N ALA A 461 -0.52 -23.88 -15.83
CA ALA A 461 0.45 -24.07 -16.91
C ALA A 461 1.61 -24.98 -16.46
N ILE A 462 2.25 -24.69 -15.33
CA ILE A 462 3.38 -25.46 -14.81
C ILE A 462 3.01 -26.92 -14.56
N LEU A 463 1.86 -27.17 -13.91
CA LEU A 463 1.37 -28.53 -13.68
C LEU A 463 1.09 -29.28 -14.99
N ARG A 464 0.61 -28.56 -16.01
CA ARG A 464 0.37 -29.16 -17.33
C ARG A 464 1.67 -29.55 -18.04
N PHE A 465 2.70 -28.73 -17.97
CA PHE A 465 4.03 -29.07 -18.50
C PHE A 465 4.60 -30.32 -17.81
N ARG A 466 4.50 -30.39 -16.49
CA ARG A 466 4.95 -31.54 -15.71
C ARG A 466 4.16 -32.82 -16.06
N GLN A 467 2.82 -32.76 -16.07
CA GLN A 467 1.95 -33.89 -16.43
C GLN A 467 2.12 -34.35 -17.88
N GLY A 468 2.48 -33.46 -18.77
CA GLY A 468 2.75 -33.75 -20.18
C GLY A 468 4.10 -34.40 -20.43
N GLY A 469 4.97 -34.50 -19.42
CA GLY A 469 6.32 -35.02 -19.54
C GLY A 469 7.26 -34.11 -20.35
N PHE A 470 6.92 -32.81 -20.45
CA PHE A 470 7.78 -31.82 -21.12
C PHE A 470 8.97 -31.42 -20.25
N ILE A 471 8.79 -31.49 -18.92
CA ILE A 471 9.84 -31.24 -17.92
C ILE A 471 9.81 -32.36 -16.88
N THR A 472 10.97 -32.76 -16.39
CA THR A 472 11.17 -33.67 -15.28
C THR A 472 12.03 -33.00 -14.22
N THR A 473 11.65 -33.11 -12.96
CA THR A 473 12.49 -32.65 -11.85
C THR A 473 13.34 -33.79 -11.33
N PRO A 474 14.46 -33.53 -10.62
CA PRO A 474 15.27 -34.60 -10.03
C PRO A 474 14.47 -35.58 -9.12
N ASP A 475 13.41 -35.08 -8.49
CA ASP A 475 12.52 -35.90 -7.64
C ASP A 475 11.65 -36.87 -8.47
N ASP A 476 11.43 -36.59 -9.77
CA ASP A 476 10.64 -37.48 -10.65
C ASP A 476 11.48 -38.69 -11.14
N GLU A 477 12.82 -38.67 -11.01
CA GLU A 477 13.71 -39.76 -11.40
C GLU A 477 13.74 -40.90 -10.39
N ASP A 478 13.32 -40.66 -9.15
CA ASP A 478 13.24 -41.68 -8.08
C ASP A 478 11.96 -42.53 -8.15
N ASP A 479 10.96 -42.15 -8.93
CA ASP A 479 9.78 -42.96 -9.20
C ASP A 479 10.06 -43.94 -10.35
N GLU A 480 10.43 -45.19 -10.03
CA GLU A 480 10.57 -46.27 -10.99
C GLU A 480 9.34 -46.36 -11.91
N PRO A 481 9.52 -46.47 -13.24
CA PRO A 481 8.39 -46.56 -14.15
C PRO A 481 7.60 -47.83 -13.87
N ILE A 482 6.36 -47.70 -13.41
CA ILE A 482 5.43 -48.80 -13.27
C ILE A 482 5.20 -49.39 -14.67
N TYR A 483 5.88 -50.47 -14.99
CA TYR A 483 5.66 -51.26 -16.19
C TYR A 483 4.19 -51.71 -16.22
N ARG A 484 3.33 -51.03 -17.00
CA ARG A 484 2.02 -51.56 -17.36
C ARG A 484 2.24 -52.81 -18.23
N ARG A 485 2.07 -53.99 -17.68
CA ARG A 485 1.96 -55.24 -18.43
C ARG A 485 0.90 -55.04 -19.52
N LYS A 486 1.31 -55.16 -20.79
CA LYS A 486 0.39 -55.38 -21.89
C LYS A 486 -0.38 -56.64 -21.59
N MET A 487 -1.69 -56.55 -21.36
CA MET A 487 -2.56 -57.75 -21.46
C MET A 487 -2.70 -58.04 -22.93
N GLU A 488 -2.10 -59.13 -23.35
CA GLU A 488 -2.40 -59.78 -24.63
C GLU A 488 -3.78 -60.41 -24.48
N TYR A 489 -4.74 -59.95 -25.28
CA TYR A 489 -6.01 -60.65 -25.47
C TYR A 489 -5.80 -61.71 -26.56
N TYR A 490 -6.05 -62.96 -26.23
CA TYR A 490 -6.33 -64.04 -27.16
C TYR A 490 -7.78 -63.93 -27.63
#